data_7289a8b8b856dfb1fba9f1766cbbb522
#
_entry.id   7289a8b8b856dfb1fba9f1766cbbb522
#
_cell.length_a   1.000
_cell.length_b   1.000
_cell.length_c   1.000
_cell.angle_alpha   90.00
_cell.angle_beta   90.00
_cell.angle_gamma   90.00
#
_symmetry.space_group_name_H-M   'P 1'
#
loop_
_entity.id
_entity.type
_entity.pdbx_description
1 polymer ?
#
loop_
_entity_poly.entity_id
_entity_poly.type
_entity_poly.pdbx_seq_one_letter_code
_entity_poly.pdbx_strand_id
1 'polypeptide(L)'
;MAAVETEQQTVRAQAKFVRSSARKARLITDLIRGRSVPEARTVLAFSARAVARDVEKVLRSAVANAESRPDLHWNGDELVVVTAYADEGPTLKRHRPRARGRVNAIMKRTCHITVELAQSQQALARAAEEAAKPRRQRKTAEPAPAAEEQAPETEETEE
;
A
#
# COMPACT_ATOMS: atom_id res chain seq x y z
N MET A 1 11.44 31.60 13.48
CA MET A 1 10.96 31.03 12.21
C MET A 1 10.07 29.85 12.59
N ALA A 2 8.75 30.02 12.56
CA ALA A 2 7.79 28.95 12.84
C ALA A 2 7.82 27.98 11.64
N ALA A 3 8.26 26.76 11.88
CA ALA A 3 8.08 25.68 10.93
C ALA A 3 6.57 25.48 10.77
N VAL A 4 6.05 25.79 9.60
CA VAL A 4 4.70 25.38 9.19
C VAL A 4 4.78 23.87 9.05
N GLU A 5 4.40 23.14 10.10
CA GLU A 5 4.11 21.72 10.01
C GLU A 5 2.88 21.61 9.09
N THR A 6 3.13 21.45 7.82
CA THR A 6 2.11 21.02 6.87
C THR A 6 1.67 19.65 7.35
N GLU A 7 0.49 19.54 7.96
CA GLU A 7 -0.14 18.26 8.34
C GLU A 7 -0.30 17.45 7.05
N GLN A 8 0.71 16.68 6.73
CA GLN A 8 0.64 15.76 5.59
C GLN A 8 -0.41 14.71 5.94
N GLN A 9 -1.46 14.67 5.15
CA GLN A 9 -2.45 13.62 5.28
C GLN A 9 -1.75 12.27 5.10
N THR A 10 -1.92 11.38 6.08
CA THR A 10 -1.32 10.05 6.06
C THR A 10 -2.39 8.96 6.12
N VAL A 11 -2.13 7.85 5.47
CA VAL A 11 -2.96 6.66 5.53
C VAL A 11 -2.19 5.56 6.24
N ARG A 12 -2.82 4.97 7.24
CA ARG A 12 -2.20 3.99 8.13
C ARG A 12 -2.80 2.60 7.92
N ALA A 13 -1.94 1.57 7.95
CA ALA A 13 -2.33 0.17 8.15
C ALA A 13 -1.50 -0.47 9.25
N GLN A 14 -2.11 -1.36 10.02
CA GLN A 14 -1.48 -2.04 11.15
C GLN A 14 -1.83 -3.52 11.18
N ALA A 15 -0.83 -4.38 11.30
CA ALA A 15 -1.00 -5.79 11.66
C ALA A 15 -0.65 -6.01 13.13
N LYS A 16 -1.60 -6.50 13.91
CA LYS A 16 -1.42 -6.81 15.33
C LYS A 16 -1.07 -8.28 15.55
N PHE A 17 -0.29 -8.58 16.62
CA PHE A 17 0.04 -9.93 17.08
C PHE A 17 0.75 -10.82 16.05
N VAL A 18 1.57 -10.23 15.17
CA VAL A 18 2.39 -10.99 14.22
C VAL A 18 3.37 -11.88 14.97
N ARG A 19 3.43 -13.18 14.61
CA ARG A 19 4.25 -14.20 15.30
C ARG A 19 5.73 -14.08 14.95
N SER A 20 6.30 -12.91 15.21
CA SER A 20 7.72 -12.60 15.02
C SER A 20 8.23 -11.70 16.13
N SER A 21 9.55 -11.58 16.26
CA SER A 21 10.16 -10.63 17.19
C SER A 21 10.22 -9.24 16.56
N ALA A 22 9.85 -8.20 17.31
CA ALA A 22 9.92 -6.80 16.87
C ALA A 22 11.33 -6.42 16.37
N ARG A 23 12.39 -6.91 17.01
CA ARG A 23 13.78 -6.69 16.57
C ARG A 23 14.03 -7.18 15.14
N LYS A 24 13.43 -8.33 14.75
CA LYS A 24 13.55 -8.86 13.37
C LYS A 24 12.71 -8.06 12.38
N ALA A 25 11.54 -7.61 12.81
CA ALA A 25 10.66 -6.79 11.99
C ALA A 25 11.27 -5.41 11.73
N ARG A 26 11.88 -4.76 12.73
CA ARG A 26 12.55 -3.46 12.59
C ARG A 26 13.60 -3.45 11.50
N LEU A 27 14.38 -4.52 11.35
CA LEU A 27 15.38 -4.63 10.29
C LEU A 27 14.76 -4.54 8.88
N ILE A 28 13.51 -4.94 8.72
CA ILE A 28 12.80 -4.86 7.43
C ILE A 28 12.10 -3.51 7.29
N THR A 29 11.44 -3.02 8.37
CA THR A 29 10.77 -1.72 8.32
C THR A 29 11.74 -0.57 8.06
N ASP A 30 12.98 -0.66 8.57
CA ASP A 30 14.02 0.34 8.34
C ASP A 30 14.48 0.37 6.85
N LEU A 31 14.41 -0.76 6.14
CA LEU A 31 14.77 -0.82 4.72
C LEU A 31 13.74 -0.16 3.80
N ILE A 32 12.48 -0.10 4.20
CA ILE A 32 11.39 0.45 3.37
C ILE A 32 11.04 1.89 3.71
N ARG A 33 11.49 2.40 4.86
CA ARG A 33 11.20 3.77 5.28
C ARG A 33 11.78 4.79 4.31
N GLY A 34 10.99 5.79 3.92
CA GLY A 34 11.39 6.85 2.98
C GLY A 34 11.42 6.43 1.51
N ARG A 35 11.05 5.19 1.17
CA ARG A 35 11.00 4.71 -0.22
C ARG A 35 9.61 4.86 -0.82
N SER A 36 9.56 4.93 -2.15
CA SER A 36 8.30 4.82 -2.89
C SER A 36 7.69 3.43 -2.72
N VAL A 37 6.38 3.32 -2.85
CA VAL A 37 5.67 2.02 -2.72
C VAL A 37 6.18 0.96 -3.71
N PRO A 38 6.40 1.26 -5.02
CA PRO A 38 6.95 0.26 -5.94
C PRO A 38 8.36 -0.22 -5.55
N GLU A 39 9.24 0.70 -5.11
CA GLU A 39 10.57 0.32 -4.62
C GLU A 39 10.49 -0.52 -3.33
N ALA A 40 9.63 -0.13 -2.39
CA ALA A 40 9.41 -0.87 -1.15
C ALA A 40 8.94 -2.31 -1.43
N ARG A 41 8.03 -2.52 -2.38
CA ARG A 41 7.58 -3.85 -2.83
C ARG A 41 8.74 -4.68 -3.39
N THR A 42 9.59 -4.08 -4.22
CA THR A 42 10.76 -4.76 -4.77
C THR A 42 11.74 -5.19 -3.68
N VAL A 43 12.07 -4.31 -2.75
CA VAL A 43 12.95 -4.62 -1.60
C VAL A 43 12.38 -5.75 -0.74
N LEU A 44 11.07 -5.74 -0.48
CA LEU A 44 10.40 -6.79 0.30
C LEU A 44 10.40 -8.14 -0.42
N ALA A 45 10.17 -8.17 -1.73
CA ALA A 45 10.16 -9.38 -2.54
C ALA A 45 11.54 -10.09 -2.55
N PHE A 46 12.63 -9.31 -2.62
CA PHE A 46 13.99 -9.85 -2.60
C PHE A 46 14.54 -10.12 -1.19
N SER A 47 13.81 -9.78 -0.13
CA SER A 47 14.25 -10.00 1.24
C SER A 47 14.16 -11.48 1.63
N ALA A 48 15.28 -12.08 2.04
CA ALA A 48 15.34 -13.47 2.51
C ALA A 48 14.63 -13.71 3.87
N ARG A 49 14.17 -12.67 4.56
CA ARG A 49 13.56 -12.78 5.89
C ARG A 49 12.06 -13.09 5.79
N ALA A 50 11.60 -14.11 6.51
CA ALA A 50 10.19 -14.50 6.52
C ALA A 50 9.21 -13.35 6.89
N VAL A 51 9.64 -12.43 7.77
CA VAL A 51 8.84 -11.27 8.20
C VAL A 51 8.56 -10.29 7.04
N ALA A 52 9.36 -10.29 5.98
CA ALA A 52 9.14 -9.44 4.82
C ALA A 52 7.76 -9.67 4.19
N ARG A 53 7.28 -10.92 4.15
CA ARG A 53 5.95 -11.28 3.65
C ARG A 53 4.82 -10.66 4.51
N ASP A 54 5.03 -10.59 5.83
CA ASP A 54 4.03 -9.99 6.73
C ASP A 54 4.02 -8.47 6.56
N VAL A 55 5.19 -7.84 6.42
CA VAL A 55 5.31 -6.39 6.14
C VAL A 55 4.70 -6.06 4.77
N GLU A 56 4.92 -6.88 3.75
CA GLU A 56 4.33 -6.71 2.41
C GLU A 56 2.80 -6.72 2.46
N LYS A 57 2.19 -7.62 3.23
CA LYS A 57 0.73 -7.65 3.42
C LYS A 57 0.21 -6.36 4.06
N VAL A 58 0.93 -5.82 5.05
CA VAL A 58 0.58 -4.55 5.70
C VAL A 58 0.71 -3.40 4.70
N LEU A 59 1.78 -3.37 3.91
CA LEU A 59 1.98 -2.36 2.86
C LEU A 59 0.85 -2.41 1.82
N ARG A 60 0.48 -3.60 1.35
CA ARG A 60 -0.65 -3.79 0.42
C ARG A 60 -1.96 -3.29 1.03
N SER A 61 -2.21 -3.57 2.31
CA SER A 61 -3.39 -3.06 3.01
C SER A 61 -3.38 -1.53 3.14
N ALA A 62 -2.21 -0.92 3.37
CA ALA A 62 -2.08 0.53 3.44
C ALA A 62 -2.37 1.20 2.09
N VAL A 63 -1.89 0.62 0.99
CA VAL A 63 -2.18 1.09 -0.38
C VAL A 63 -3.68 0.97 -0.68
N ALA A 64 -4.29 -0.19 -0.42
CA ALA A 64 -5.73 -0.36 -0.61
C ALA A 64 -6.57 0.61 0.23
N ASN A 65 -6.13 0.91 1.47
CA ASN A 65 -6.78 1.92 2.31
C ASN A 65 -6.65 3.34 1.72
N ALA A 66 -5.55 3.64 1.05
CA ALA A 66 -5.33 4.94 0.40
C ALA A 66 -6.21 5.10 -0.86
N GLU A 67 -6.32 4.05 -1.66
CA GLU A 67 -7.13 4.01 -2.87
C GLU A 67 -8.65 3.99 -2.59
N SER A 68 -9.06 3.29 -1.50
CA SER A 68 -10.48 3.15 -1.15
C SER A 68 -11.09 4.37 -0.48
N ARG A 69 -10.28 5.33 -0.01
CA ARG A 69 -10.80 6.56 0.61
C ARG A 69 -11.31 7.54 -0.44
N PRO A 70 -12.62 7.86 -0.46
CA PRO A 70 -13.20 8.75 -1.46
C PRO A 70 -12.67 10.19 -1.37
N ASP A 71 -12.16 10.59 -0.19
CA ASP A 71 -11.67 11.93 0.07
C ASP A 71 -10.28 12.19 -0.52
N LEU A 72 -9.49 11.12 -0.76
CA LEU A 72 -8.08 11.24 -1.10
C LEU A 72 -7.79 10.93 -2.57
N HIS A 73 -8.49 9.97 -3.18
CA HIS A 73 -8.29 9.48 -4.56
C HIS A 73 -6.82 9.25 -4.94
N TRP A 74 -6.05 8.71 -3.98
CA TRP A 74 -4.61 8.54 -4.18
C TRP A 74 -4.30 7.37 -5.09
N ASN A 75 -3.31 7.58 -5.97
CA ASN A 75 -2.78 6.51 -6.81
C ASN A 75 -1.68 5.76 -6.02
N GLY A 76 -1.82 4.43 -5.92
CA GLY A 76 -0.91 3.57 -5.18
C GLY A 76 0.57 3.70 -5.57
N ASP A 77 0.86 3.99 -6.85
CA ASP A 77 2.23 4.11 -7.37
C ASP A 77 2.91 5.44 -7.00
N GLU A 78 2.14 6.47 -6.64
CA GLU A 78 2.64 7.78 -6.25
C GLU A 78 2.83 7.94 -4.74
N LEU A 79 2.62 6.87 -3.99
CA LEU A 79 2.75 6.88 -2.53
C LEU A 79 4.18 6.63 -2.08
N VAL A 80 4.52 7.23 -0.94
CA VAL A 80 5.81 7.07 -0.24
C VAL A 80 5.55 6.56 1.18
N VAL A 81 6.42 5.68 1.65
CA VAL A 81 6.41 5.19 3.03
C VAL A 81 7.04 6.25 3.93
N VAL A 82 6.22 7.00 4.65
CA VAL A 82 6.71 8.03 5.59
C VAL A 82 7.25 7.39 6.84
N THR A 83 6.42 6.57 7.48
CA THR A 83 6.79 5.85 8.70
C THR A 83 6.53 4.37 8.56
N ALA A 84 7.47 3.58 9.07
CA ALA A 84 7.32 2.14 9.21
C ALA A 84 8.01 1.72 10.50
N TYR A 85 7.27 1.10 11.41
CA TYR A 85 7.81 0.67 12.70
C TYR A 85 7.19 -0.62 13.19
N ALA A 86 7.88 -1.24 14.15
CA ALA A 86 7.43 -2.48 14.77
C ALA A 86 7.55 -2.38 16.29
N ASP A 87 6.42 -2.52 16.97
CA ASP A 87 6.31 -2.50 18.44
C ASP A 87 6.31 -3.90 19.01
N GLU A 88 6.68 -4.03 20.26
CA GLU A 88 6.66 -5.31 20.95
C GLU A 88 5.24 -5.65 21.40
N GLY A 89 4.81 -6.84 21.02
CA GLY A 89 3.55 -7.42 21.48
C GLY A 89 3.74 -8.36 22.68
N PRO A 90 2.64 -8.96 23.18
CA PRO A 90 2.70 -9.91 24.28
C PRO A 90 3.59 -11.10 23.95
N THR A 91 4.40 -11.50 24.93
CA THR A 91 5.29 -12.65 24.80
C THR A 91 4.71 -13.86 25.52
N LEU A 92 4.51 -14.95 24.80
CA LEU A 92 4.06 -16.22 25.35
C LEU A 92 5.26 -16.98 25.89
N LYS A 93 5.30 -17.16 27.21
CA LYS A 93 6.33 -17.95 27.89
C LYS A 93 6.01 -19.43 27.78
N ARG A 94 7.00 -20.26 27.40
CA ARG A 94 6.91 -21.72 27.34
C ARG A 94 8.12 -22.31 28.04
N HIS A 95 7.98 -23.53 28.52
CA HIS A 95 9.02 -24.25 29.23
C HIS A 95 9.48 -25.44 28.40
N ARG A 96 10.79 -25.66 28.40
CA ARG A 96 11.40 -26.84 27.79
C ARG A 96 12.20 -27.57 28.86
N PRO A 97 11.82 -28.82 29.22
CA PRO A 97 12.59 -29.64 30.16
C PRO A 97 13.97 -29.94 29.57
N ARG A 98 14.97 -29.97 30.45
CA ARG A 98 16.37 -30.24 30.14
C ARG A 98 16.92 -31.28 31.11
N ALA A 99 18.15 -31.79 30.82
CA ALA A 99 18.81 -32.77 31.66
C ALA A 99 18.94 -32.27 33.11
N ARG A 100 19.04 -33.22 34.04
CA ARG A 100 19.23 -32.98 35.48
C ARG A 100 18.11 -32.13 36.11
N GLY A 101 16.87 -32.33 35.68
CA GLY A 101 15.71 -31.60 36.25
C GLY A 101 15.66 -30.09 35.98
N ARG A 102 16.52 -29.58 35.08
CA ARG A 102 16.53 -28.16 34.70
C ARG A 102 15.43 -27.83 33.73
N VAL A 103 14.99 -26.58 33.67
CA VAL A 103 13.98 -26.07 32.75
C VAL A 103 14.52 -24.82 32.09
N ASN A 104 14.42 -24.76 30.73
CA ASN A 104 14.73 -23.55 29.97
C ASN A 104 13.43 -22.87 29.57
N ALA A 105 13.35 -21.55 29.72
CA ALA A 105 12.25 -20.75 29.26
C ALA A 105 12.39 -20.47 27.75
N ILE A 106 11.29 -20.66 27.00
CA ILE A 106 11.19 -20.29 25.60
C ILE A 106 10.22 -19.12 25.46
N MET A 107 10.70 -18.01 24.92
CA MET A 107 9.89 -16.81 24.67
C MET A 107 9.37 -16.81 23.25
N LYS A 108 8.07 -17.07 23.06
CA LYS A 108 7.40 -16.90 21.77
C LYS A 108 6.91 -15.46 21.67
N ARG A 109 7.75 -14.60 21.07
CA ARG A 109 7.48 -13.17 20.94
C ARG A 109 6.48 -12.89 19.81
N THR A 110 5.69 -11.83 20.00
CA THR A 110 4.84 -11.23 18.95
C THR A 110 5.24 -9.76 18.75
N CYS A 111 4.85 -9.19 17.66
CA CYS A 111 5.03 -7.77 17.37
C CYS A 111 3.80 -7.19 16.67
N HIS A 112 3.72 -5.87 16.69
CA HIS A 112 2.74 -5.08 15.95
C HIS A 112 3.50 -4.30 14.89
N ILE A 113 3.10 -4.42 13.64
CA ILE A 113 3.73 -3.75 12.50
C ILE A 113 2.79 -2.66 12.02
N THR A 114 3.30 -1.44 11.94
CA THR A 114 2.55 -0.27 11.46
C THR A 114 3.30 0.34 10.29
N VAL A 115 2.54 0.68 9.23
CA VAL A 115 3.04 1.38 8.04
C VAL A 115 2.12 2.56 7.77
N GLU A 116 2.72 3.72 7.54
CA GLU A 116 2.02 4.96 7.19
C GLU A 116 2.53 5.45 5.84
N LEU A 117 1.60 5.75 4.96
CA LEU A 117 1.84 6.24 3.61
C LEU A 117 1.38 7.69 3.49
N ALA A 118 2.11 8.47 2.72
CA ALA A 118 1.69 9.79 2.26
C ALA A 118 1.93 9.92 0.76
N GLN A 119 1.30 10.91 0.17
CA GLN A 119 1.53 11.24 -1.24
C GLN A 119 2.94 11.81 -1.42
N SER A 120 3.61 11.45 -2.50
CA SER A 120 4.94 11.96 -2.80
C SER A 120 4.87 13.47 -3.12
N GLN A 121 5.94 14.21 -2.81
CA GLN A 121 6.00 15.64 -3.16
C GLN A 121 5.88 15.88 -4.66
N GLN A 122 6.37 14.95 -5.48
CA GLN A 122 6.23 15.01 -6.93
C GLN A 122 4.79 14.84 -7.40
N ALA A 123 4.03 13.94 -6.74
CA ALA A 123 2.61 13.77 -7.02
C ALA A 123 1.80 14.98 -6.58
N LEU A 124 2.11 15.57 -5.42
CA LEU A 124 1.49 16.82 -4.97
C LEU A 124 1.77 17.98 -5.93
N ALA A 125 3.00 18.10 -6.44
CA ALA A 125 3.35 19.12 -7.43
C ALA A 125 2.60 18.91 -8.76
N ARG A 126 2.47 17.66 -9.24
CA ARG A 126 1.68 17.35 -10.46
C ARG A 126 0.20 17.65 -10.28
N ALA A 127 -0.38 17.26 -9.16
CA ALA A 127 -1.77 17.55 -8.85
C ALA A 127 -2.05 19.06 -8.78
N ALA A 128 -1.15 19.83 -8.19
CA ALA A 128 -1.22 21.29 -8.16
C ALA A 128 -1.12 21.92 -9.56
N GLU A 129 -0.22 21.41 -10.41
CA GLU A 129 -0.07 21.85 -11.80
C GLU A 129 -1.31 21.49 -12.65
N GLU A 130 -1.88 20.30 -12.44
CA GLU A 130 -3.09 19.87 -13.15
C GLU A 130 -4.33 20.67 -12.72
N ALA A 131 -4.43 20.99 -11.43
CA ALA A 131 -5.48 21.90 -10.91
C ALA A 131 -5.32 23.35 -11.42
N ALA A 132 -4.09 23.80 -11.68
CA ALA A 132 -3.79 25.13 -12.22
C ALA A 132 -4.01 25.24 -13.74
N LYS A 133 -4.11 24.10 -14.47
CA LYS A 133 -4.41 24.13 -15.90
C LYS A 133 -5.88 24.54 -16.10
N PRO A 134 -6.17 25.66 -16.86
CA PRO A 134 -7.53 26.08 -17.11
C PRO A 134 -8.26 24.95 -17.84
N ARG A 135 -9.37 24.52 -17.25
CA ARG A 135 -10.26 23.47 -17.79
C ARG A 135 -10.67 23.87 -19.21
N ARG A 136 -9.94 23.36 -20.22
CA ARG A 136 -10.32 23.52 -21.61
C ARG A 136 -11.73 22.97 -21.73
N GLN A 137 -12.67 23.88 -22.04
CA GLN A 137 -14.05 23.53 -22.32
C GLN A 137 -14.05 22.36 -23.29
N ARG A 138 -14.52 21.20 -22.81
CA ARG A 138 -14.82 20.06 -23.66
C ARG A 138 -15.84 20.56 -24.70
N LYS A 139 -15.39 20.81 -25.91
CA LYS A 139 -16.25 20.97 -27.06
C LYS A 139 -17.17 19.75 -27.08
N THR A 140 -18.44 19.98 -26.81
CA THR A 140 -19.52 19.00 -27.03
C THR A 140 -19.35 18.47 -28.46
N ALA A 141 -18.97 17.22 -28.58
CA ALA A 141 -19.01 16.52 -29.84
C ALA A 141 -20.51 16.45 -30.27
N GLU A 142 -20.82 17.15 -31.30
CA GLU A 142 -22.08 17.09 -32.01
C GLU A 142 -22.36 15.63 -32.42
N PRO A 143 -23.55 15.07 -32.16
CA PRO A 143 -23.85 13.71 -32.53
C PRO A 143 -23.86 13.60 -34.05
N ALA A 144 -23.05 12.70 -34.59
CA ALA A 144 -23.05 12.36 -36.03
C ALA A 144 -24.43 11.87 -36.45
N PRO A 145 -24.90 12.27 -37.68
CA PRO A 145 -26.22 11.87 -38.20
C PRO A 145 -26.26 10.37 -38.43
N ALA A 146 -27.38 9.79 -38.06
CA ALA A 146 -27.73 8.39 -38.30
C ALA A 146 -27.56 8.02 -39.77
N ALA A 147 -26.75 7.00 -40.03
CA ALA A 147 -26.69 6.34 -41.32
C ALA A 147 -27.89 5.40 -41.48
N GLU A 148 -28.62 5.63 -42.55
CA GLU A 148 -29.80 4.90 -42.97
C GLU A 148 -29.55 3.38 -43.07
N GLU A 149 -30.52 2.70 -42.55
CA GLU A 149 -30.80 1.28 -42.63
C GLU A 149 -30.97 0.85 -44.08
N GLN A 150 -30.06 0.09 -44.65
CA GLN A 150 -30.27 -0.69 -45.88
C GLN A 150 -30.30 -2.16 -45.52
N ALA A 151 -31.50 -2.72 -45.57
CA ALA A 151 -31.76 -4.14 -45.53
C ALA A 151 -31.22 -4.83 -46.78
N PRO A 152 -30.61 -6.02 -46.71
CA PRO A 152 -30.47 -6.87 -47.90
C PRO A 152 -31.66 -7.83 -48.00
N GLU A 153 -32.26 -7.78 -49.16
CA GLU A 153 -33.28 -8.70 -49.63
C GLU A 153 -32.75 -10.14 -49.68
N THR A 154 -33.62 -11.01 -49.25
CA THR A 154 -33.51 -12.46 -49.37
C THR A 154 -33.72 -12.85 -50.84
N GLU A 155 -32.75 -13.50 -51.48
CA GLU A 155 -33.01 -14.36 -52.63
C GLU A 155 -32.96 -15.82 -52.22
N GLU A 156 -34.13 -16.44 -52.30
CA GLU A 156 -34.30 -17.87 -52.38
C GLU A 156 -33.76 -18.34 -53.73
N THR A 157 -33.00 -19.40 -53.75
CA THR A 157 -32.89 -20.26 -54.92
C THR A 157 -32.78 -21.71 -54.49
N GLU A 158 -33.81 -22.45 -54.90
CA GLU A 158 -33.92 -23.89 -54.93
C GLU A 158 -32.80 -24.53 -55.78
N GLU A 159 -32.22 -25.64 -55.31
CA GLU A 159 -32.17 -27.00 -55.90
C GLU A 159 -31.39 -27.95 -54.99
#